data_a86b276677487df630ca60ee519c39c8
#
_entry.id   a86b276677487df630ca60ee519c39c8
#
_cell.length_a   1.000
_cell.length_b   1.000
_cell.length_c   1.000
_cell.angle_alpha   90.00
_cell.angle_beta   90.00
_cell.angle_gamma   90.00
#
_symmetry.space_group_name_H-M   'P 1'
#
loop_
_entity.id
_entity.type
_entity.pdbx_description
1 polymer ?
#
loop_
_entity_poly.entity_id
_entity_poly.type
_entity_poly.pdbx_seq_one_letter_code
_entity_poly.pdbx_strand_id
1 'polypeptide(L)'
;MTLKSNLTTRIKRREILRKGMAGLGVAGLGGAILKPSALSRVAEAAAMAEANGKILVILELSGGNDGLNTVVPYADDAYYQHRPEIGLPKNQLRILDDHFGLNPGMAGFERLFKDGKMAILHGCGYENPSYSHFTSMAYWHTAAPNSGQEYGWVGRLADDLDPSGTSNFLVNIAARQSLAVRSKQHVPVVFDQPSRFMREAFFDEKEALSRVPDIGNVDNPSRRFLLDIARSANDASELVRDAWGNYNSPVDYGVNSLDLPKVVSLIDSGMPTKLYYVSYRNNAFDTHVFQNNVHRRLLTYTSDAVSAFIRDLERIGRADDVALMIFSEFGRRVPENVTLGTDHGAANVMFVVGNGVKGGHYGEVPNLTKLAKGDNLAYTTDFRRVYQTLISGWLGHGGGSKILNGDFETFDMFV
;
A
#
# COMPACT_ATOMS: atom_id res chain seq x y z
N MET A 1 6.55 -45.29 -33.53
CA MET A 1 5.23 -44.64 -33.48
C MET A 1 5.31 -43.44 -32.56
N THR A 2 5.25 -42.28 -33.14
CA THR A 2 5.73 -40.99 -32.64
C THR A 2 4.70 -40.32 -31.73
N LEU A 3 5.10 -39.96 -30.52
CA LEU A 3 4.36 -39.08 -29.61
C LEU A 3 4.69 -37.60 -29.95
N LYS A 4 3.67 -36.86 -30.37
CA LYS A 4 3.76 -35.39 -30.55
C LYS A 4 3.57 -34.72 -29.22
N SER A 5 4.58 -33.97 -28.77
CA SER A 5 4.52 -33.02 -27.66
C SER A 5 3.84 -31.74 -28.15
N ASN A 6 2.72 -31.37 -27.55
CA ASN A 6 2.10 -30.05 -27.72
C ASN A 6 2.80 -29.05 -26.79
N LEU A 7 3.74 -28.28 -27.33
CA LEU A 7 4.23 -27.06 -26.71
C LEU A 7 3.19 -25.94 -26.97
N THR A 8 2.42 -25.59 -25.95
CA THR A 8 1.64 -24.35 -25.95
C THR A 8 2.57 -23.18 -25.63
N THR A 9 3.01 -22.49 -26.66
CA THR A 9 3.82 -21.27 -26.57
C THR A 9 2.93 -20.16 -26.00
N ARG A 10 3.15 -19.76 -24.74
CA ARG A 10 2.57 -18.54 -24.18
C ARG A 10 3.19 -17.34 -24.92
N ILE A 11 2.43 -16.77 -25.84
CA ILE A 11 2.80 -15.51 -26.52
C ILE A 11 2.70 -14.38 -25.47
N LYS A 12 3.81 -13.73 -25.18
CA LYS A 12 3.85 -12.60 -24.25
C LYS A 12 2.99 -11.44 -24.79
N ARG A 13 2.11 -10.87 -23.97
CA ARG A 13 1.24 -9.72 -24.30
C ARG A 13 1.95 -8.60 -25.05
N ARG A 14 3.23 -8.37 -24.75
CA ARG A 14 4.11 -7.39 -25.41
C ARG A 14 4.33 -7.67 -26.90
N GLU A 15 4.32 -8.94 -27.35
CA GLU A 15 4.43 -9.31 -28.77
C GLU A 15 3.12 -9.10 -29.53
N ILE A 16 1.97 -9.29 -28.88
CA ILE A 16 0.66 -9.04 -29.48
C ILE A 16 0.46 -7.55 -29.72
N LEU A 17 0.86 -6.69 -28.77
CA LEU A 17 0.79 -5.24 -28.92
C LEU A 17 1.76 -4.71 -29.99
N ARG A 18 3.01 -5.22 -30.07
CA ARG A 18 3.94 -4.86 -31.15
C ARG A 18 3.47 -5.31 -32.53
N LYS A 19 2.89 -6.50 -32.65
CA LYS A 19 2.36 -7.03 -33.92
C LYS A 19 1.04 -6.37 -34.29
N GLY A 20 0.20 -5.95 -33.32
CA GLY A 20 -1.02 -5.17 -33.56
C GLY A 20 -0.74 -3.77 -34.09
N MET A 21 0.29 -3.09 -33.61
CA MET A 21 0.70 -1.77 -34.12
C MET A 21 1.36 -1.83 -35.51
N ALA A 22 2.07 -2.92 -35.82
CA ALA A 22 2.64 -3.12 -37.16
C ALA A 22 1.58 -3.52 -38.21
N GLY A 23 0.44 -4.08 -37.78
CA GLY A 23 -0.66 -4.49 -38.67
C GLY A 23 -1.62 -3.35 -39.10
N LEU A 24 -1.62 -2.22 -38.41
CA LEU A 24 -2.43 -1.04 -38.76
C LEU A 24 -1.79 -0.13 -39.80
N GLY A 25 -0.59 -0.44 -40.25
CA GLY A 25 0.16 0.37 -41.22
C GLY A 25 -0.03 0.00 -42.68
N VAL A 26 -0.68 -1.12 -43.04
CA VAL A 26 -0.83 -1.56 -44.43
C VAL A 26 -2.20 -2.21 -44.66
N ALA A 27 -3.25 -1.43 -44.65
CA ALA A 27 -4.47 -1.72 -45.36
C ALA A 27 -4.99 -0.37 -45.91
N GLY A 28 -4.45 -0.01 -47.05
CA GLY A 28 -4.96 1.09 -47.83
C GLY A 28 -6.35 0.79 -48.34
N LEU A 29 -7.30 1.67 -48.03
CA LEU A 29 -8.43 2.07 -48.85
C LEU A 29 -9.07 3.30 -48.22
N GLY A 30 -8.93 4.44 -48.90
CA GLY A 30 -9.70 5.65 -48.64
C GLY A 30 -9.09 6.66 -47.68
N GLY A 31 -8.43 7.68 -48.22
CA GLY A 31 -7.75 8.77 -47.53
C GLY A 31 -8.56 9.48 -46.43
N ALA A 32 -8.48 8.99 -45.23
CA ALA A 32 -8.76 9.75 -44.03
C ALA A 32 -7.43 10.00 -43.33
N ILE A 33 -6.84 11.18 -43.56
CA ILE A 33 -5.71 11.67 -42.75
C ILE A 33 -6.24 11.85 -41.36
N LEU A 34 -5.86 10.91 -40.44
CA LEU A 34 -6.14 11.07 -39.01
C LEU A 34 -5.51 12.37 -38.52
N LYS A 35 -6.34 13.28 -38.06
CA LYS A 35 -5.88 14.57 -37.52
C LYS A 35 -4.88 14.31 -36.39
N PRO A 36 -3.81 15.12 -36.23
CA PRO A 36 -2.81 14.98 -35.17
C PRO A 36 -3.42 14.81 -33.75
N SER A 37 -4.59 15.41 -33.51
CA SER A 37 -5.37 15.27 -32.27
C SER A 37 -5.93 13.87 -32.01
N ALA A 38 -6.08 13.03 -33.02
CA ALA A 38 -6.53 11.63 -32.84
C ALA A 38 -5.34 10.72 -32.49
N LEU A 39 -4.16 10.98 -33.05
CA LEU A 39 -2.92 10.29 -32.70
C LEU A 39 -2.42 10.63 -31.30
N SER A 40 -2.55 11.89 -30.85
CA SER A 40 -2.22 12.27 -29.48
C SER A 40 -3.19 11.63 -28.47
N ARG A 41 -4.49 11.56 -28.77
CA ARG A 41 -5.47 10.86 -27.92
C ARG A 41 -5.24 9.36 -27.83
N VAL A 42 -4.78 8.72 -28.91
CA VAL A 42 -4.41 7.30 -28.91
C VAL A 42 -3.11 7.07 -28.12
N ALA A 43 -2.16 7.99 -28.23
CA ALA A 43 -0.91 7.95 -27.46
C ALA A 43 -1.15 8.24 -25.96
N GLU A 44 -2.03 9.21 -25.65
CA GLU A 44 -2.48 9.48 -24.28
C GLU A 44 -3.29 8.30 -23.70
N ALA A 45 -4.18 7.71 -24.47
CA ALA A 45 -4.91 6.51 -24.05
C ALA A 45 -3.99 5.30 -23.88
N ALA A 46 -2.95 5.16 -24.70
CA ALA A 46 -1.95 4.11 -24.54
C ALA A 46 -1.03 4.36 -23.32
N ALA A 47 -0.63 5.60 -23.07
CA ALA A 47 0.12 6.00 -21.87
C ALA A 47 -0.74 5.86 -20.60
N MET A 48 -2.04 6.21 -20.65
CA MET A 48 -3.00 5.94 -19.58
C MET A 48 -3.24 4.44 -19.40
N ALA A 49 -3.22 3.62 -20.44
CA ALA A 49 -3.34 2.18 -20.34
C ALA A 49 -2.08 1.53 -19.74
N GLU A 50 -0.89 2.08 -19.97
CA GLU A 50 0.36 1.68 -19.31
C GLU A 50 0.41 2.17 -17.85
N ALA A 51 0.02 3.39 -17.57
CA ALA A 51 -0.17 3.92 -16.21
C ALA A 51 -1.31 3.19 -15.47
N ASN A 52 -2.33 2.72 -16.18
CA ASN A 52 -3.45 1.95 -15.62
C ASN A 52 -3.09 0.54 -15.12
N GLY A 53 -1.85 0.06 -15.32
CA GLY A 53 -1.34 -1.21 -14.75
C GLY A 53 -0.93 -1.09 -13.28
N LYS A 54 -0.50 0.09 -12.81
CA LYS A 54 0.10 0.27 -11.49
C LYS A 54 -0.92 0.18 -10.35
N ILE A 55 -0.51 -0.49 -9.28
CA ILE A 55 -1.30 -0.73 -8.07
C ILE A 55 -0.49 -0.24 -6.88
N LEU A 56 -1.15 0.44 -5.95
CA LEU A 56 -0.59 0.83 -4.68
C LEU A 56 -1.26 0.04 -3.55
N VAL A 57 -0.45 -0.65 -2.75
CA VAL A 57 -0.86 -1.32 -1.53
C VAL A 57 -0.30 -0.56 -0.34
N ILE A 58 -1.10 -0.33 0.68
CA ILE A 58 -0.71 0.37 1.89
C ILE A 58 -0.88 -0.58 3.07
N LEU A 59 0.19 -0.78 3.83
CA LEU A 59 0.21 -1.57 5.07
C LEU A 59 0.49 -0.64 6.24
N GLU A 60 -0.47 -0.51 7.12
CA GLU A 60 -0.37 0.22 8.38
C GLU A 60 0.08 -0.71 9.50
N LEU A 61 1.13 -0.33 10.22
CA LEU A 61 1.59 -0.99 11.45
C LEU A 61 1.00 -0.24 12.65
N SER A 62 -0.23 -0.57 13.03
CA SER A 62 -0.96 0.12 14.10
C SER A 62 -0.30 -0.07 15.46
N GLY A 63 -0.12 1.04 16.19
CA GLY A 63 0.41 1.06 17.55
C GLY A 63 1.71 1.85 17.73
N GLY A 64 2.22 2.55 16.72
CA GLY A 64 3.45 3.33 16.85
C GLY A 64 4.70 2.46 16.89
N ASN A 65 5.09 1.93 15.75
CA ASN A 65 6.29 1.10 15.62
C ASN A 65 7.55 1.81 16.13
N ASP A 66 8.41 1.10 16.85
CA ASP A 66 9.72 1.62 17.26
C ASP A 66 10.72 1.59 16.09
N GLY A 67 10.86 2.73 15.41
CA GLY A 67 11.76 2.88 14.26
C GLY A 67 13.22 2.62 14.58
N LEU A 68 13.69 3.01 15.78
CA LEU A 68 15.09 2.82 16.18
C LEU A 68 15.44 1.37 16.49
N ASN A 69 14.47 0.54 16.95
CA ASN A 69 14.68 -0.89 17.11
C ASN A 69 14.17 -1.69 15.89
N THR A 70 13.70 -1.01 14.83
CA THR A 70 13.39 -1.60 13.53
C THR A 70 14.58 -1.47 12.58
N VAL A 71 15.07 -0.24 12.37
CA VAL A 71 16.27 0.10 11.58
C VAL A 71 17.25 0.74 12.56
N VAL A 72 18.16 -0.08 13.04
CA VAL A 72 19.05 0.24 14.17
C VAL A 72 20.29 0.97 13.69
N PRO A 73 20.52 2.20 14.13
CA PRO A 73 21.74 2.96 13.81
C PRO A 73 22.90 2.48 14.72
N TYR A 74 23.36 1.26 14.50
CA TYR A 74 24.30 0.56 15.40
C TYR A 74 25.70 1.22 15.47
N ALA A 75 26.03 2.10 14.54
CA ALA A 75 27.28 2.82 14.54
C ALA A 75 27.20 4.16 15.33
N ASP A 76 26.03 4.52 15.84
CA ASP A 76 25.83 5.72 16.66
C ASP A 76 25.82 5.33 18.14
N ASP A 77 26.85 5.74 18.89
CA ASP A 77 26.96 5.49 20.33
C ASP A 77 25.80 6.08 21.14
N ALA A 78 25.17 7.15 20.67
CA ALA A 78 24.01 7.76 21.33
C ALA A 78 22.81 6.79 21.37
N TYR A 79 22.67 5.90 20.38
CA TYR A 79 21.64 4.87 20.42
C TYR A 79 21.76 3.99 21.67
N TYR A 80 22.95 3.51 22.00
CA TYR A 80 23.18 2.68 23.18
C TYR A 80 23.13 3.46 24.48
N GLN A 81 23.52 4.75 24.47
CA GLN A 81 23.39 5.62 25.65
C GLN A 81 21.92 5.84 26.04
N HIS A 82 21.03 5.97 25.08
CA HIS A 82 19.59 6.11 25.30
C HIS A 82 18.87 4.79 25.57
N ARG A 83 19.45 3.66 25.17
CA ARG A 83 18.84 2.32 25.24
C ARG A 83 19.80 1.29 25.81
N PRO A 84 20.25 1.46 27.07
CA PRO A 84 21.23 0.57 27.68
C PRO A 84 20.72 -0.89 27.82
N GLU A 85 19.40 -1.10 27.97
CA GLU A 85 18.80 -2.41 28.19
C GLU A 85 18.08 -2.96 26.93
N ILE A 86 17.35 -2.12 26.21
CA ILE A 86 16.60 -2.56 25.04
C ILE A 86 17.36 -2.35 23.72
N GLY A 87 18.52 -1.72 23.76
CA GLY A 87 19.39 -1.52 22.61
C GLY A 87 19.86 -2.86 22.03
N LEU A 88 19.80 -3.00 20.70
CA LEU A 88 20.16 -4.23 20.01
C LEU A 88 21.64 -4.19 19.60
N PRO A 89 22.49 -5.10 20.10
CA PRO A 89 23.91 -5.10 19.78
C PRO A 89 24.16 -5.54 18.33
N LYS A 90 25.20 -4.96 17.71
CA LYS A 90 25.56 -5.18 16.29
C LYS A 90 25.56 -6.65 15.88
N ASN A 91 26.08 -7.55 16.74
CA ASN A 91 26.22 -8.98 16.43
C ASN A 91 24.88 -9.74 16.34
N GLN A 92 23.77 -9.13 16.76
CA GLN A 92 22.42 -9.67 16.59
C GLN A 92 21.71 -9.13 15.35
N LEU A 93 22.16 -8.00 14.80
CA LEU A 93 21.47 -7.30 13.73
C LEU A 93 21.68 -7.98 12.37
N ARG A 94 20.76 -7.72 11.47
CA ARG A 94 20.90 -7.97 10.04
C ARG A 94 21.52 -6.76 9.39
N ILE A 95 22.82 -6.80 9.17
CA ILE A 95 23.61 -5.66 8.70
C ILE A 95 23.22 -5.28 7.27
N LEU A 96 22.90 -4.01 7.08
CA LEU A 96 22.60 -3.42 5.79
C LEU A 96 23.83 -2.73 5.19
N ASP A 97 24.50 -1.89 5.98
CA ASP A 97 25.68 -1.12 5.62
C ASP A 97 26.55 -0.84 6.84
N ASP A 98 27.48 0.12 6.75
CA ASP A 98 28.40 0.46 7.84
C ASP A 98 27.75 1.21 9.01
N HIS A 99 26.50 1.67 8.87
CA HIS A 99 25.80 2.48 9.87
C HIS A 99 24.52 1.81 10.40
N PHE A 100 23.78 1.12 9.54
CA PHE A 100 22.48 0.56 9.86
C PHE A 100 22.41 -0.97 9.80
N GLY A 101 21.61 -1.51 10.69
CA GLY A 101 21.17 -2.91 10.65
C GLY A 101 19.68 -3.02 10.94
N LEU A 102 19.03 -4.03 10.38
CA LEU A 102 17.65 -4.34 10.71
C LEU A 102 17.57 -5.18 12.00
N ASN A 103 16.42 -5.09 12.67
CA ASN A 103 16.06 -5.99 13.76
C ASN A 103 16.32 -7.47 13.38
N PRO A 104 16.77 -8.31 14.31
CA PRO A 104 17.03 -9.73 14.05
C PRO A 104 15.88 -10.49 13.39
N GLY A 105 14.64 -10.07 13.68
CA GLY A 105 13.44 -10.68 13.11
C GLY A 105 13.19 -10.42 11.61
N MET A 106 13.93 -9.51 10.98
CA MET A 106 13.59 -8.97 9.65
C MET A 106 14.35 -9.63 8.49
N ALA A 107 14.42 -10.96 8.45
CA ALA A 107 15.14 -11.69 7.40
C ALA A 107 14.60 -11.45 5.98
N GLY A 108 13.29 -11.31 5.85
CA GLY A 108 12.65 -11.01 4.57
C GLY A 108 13.00 -9.62 4.06
N PHE A 109 13.01 -8.62 4.97
CA PHE A 109 13.37 -7.24 4.63
C PHE A 109 14.85 -7.11 4.27
N GLU A 110 15.74 -7.84 4.98
CA GLU A 110 17.16 -7.88 4.59
C GLU A 110 17.35 -8.34 3.15
N ARG A 111 16.63 -9.40 2.74
CA ARG A 111 16.68 -9.88 1.35
C ARG A 111 16.15 -8.82 0.38
N LEU A 112 14.97 -8.25 0.65
CA LEU A 112 14.38 -7.21 -0.20
C LEU A 112 15.28 -5.98 -0.35
N PHE A 113 15.97 -5.59 0.72
CA PHE A 113 16.94 -4.48 0.67
C PHE A 113 18.16 -4.84 -0.19
N LYS A 114 18.76 -6.01 0.03
CA LYS A 114 19.93 -6.49 -0.74
C LYS A 114 19.59 -6.72 -2.21
N ASP A 115 18.35 -7.10 -2.52
CA ASP A 115 17.86 -7.25 -3.89
C ASP A 115 17.52 -5.91 -4.56
N GLY A 116 17.71 -4.77 -3.86
CA GLY A 116 17.40 -3.45 -4.36
C GLY A 116 15.91 -3.14 -4.50
N LYS A 117 15.04 -3.92 -3.84
CA LYS A 117 13.58 -3.85 -3.92
C LYS A 117 12.91 -3.13 -2.74
N MET A 118 13.69 -2.54 -1.84
CA MET A 118 13.18 -1.87 -0.64
C MET A 118 13.87 -0.54 -0.39
N ALA A 119 13.09 0.53 -0.33
CA ALA A 119 13.50 1.84 0.16
C ALA A 119 13.16 1.99 1.64
N ILE A 120 14.11 2.52 2.41
CA ILE A 120 13.96 2.87 3.83
C ILE A 120 13.95 4.38 3.93
N LEU A 121 12.86 4.97 4.43
CA LEU A 121 12.72 6.41 4.55
C LEU A 121 12.85 6.80 6.02
N HIS A 122 13.88 7.60 6.32
CA HIS A 122 14.23 8.00 7.68
C HIS A 122 13.48 9.24 8.15
N GLY A 123 13.29 9.34 9.46
CA GLY A 123 12.82 10.54 10.13
C GLY A 123 11.43 11.00 9.72
N CYS A 124 10.58 10.10 9.27
CA CYS A 124 9.23 10.41 8.78
C CYS A 124 8.33 10.88 9.92
N GLY A 125 7.77 12.07 9.79
CA GLY A 125 6.89 12.69 10.78
C GLY A 125 6.24 13.96 10.23
N TYR A 126 5.78 14.82 11.14
CA TYR A 126 5.15 16.11 10.80
C TYR A 126 5.29 17.10 11.95
N GLU A 127 5.08 18.37 11.64
CA GLU A 127 5.15 19.44 12.61
C GLU A 127 4.01 19.36 13.64
N ASN A 128 4.30 19.64 14.93
CA ASN A 128 3.35 19.53 16.06
C ASN A 128 2.67 18.16 16.15
N PRO A 129 3.44 17.09 16.34
CA PRO A 129 2.93 15.72 16.33
C PRO A 129 1.96 15.46 17.49
N SER A 130 0.95 14.64 17.21
CA SER A 130 0.09 14.08 18.25
C SER A 130 0.63 12.72 18.70
N TYR A 131 0.62 12.49 20.01
CA TYR A 131 0.99 11.23 20.64
C TYR A 131 -0.23 10.37 21.01
N SER A 132 -1.41 10.75 20.57
CA SER A 132 -2.63 9.94 20.65
C SER A 132 -2.78 9.09 19.40
N HIS A 133 -2.92 7.78 19.53
CA HIS A 133 -3.18 6.87 18.40
C HIS A 133 -4.30 7.37 17.51
N PHE A 134 -5.46 7.73 18.10
CA PHE A 134 -6.61 8.18 17.32
C PHE A 134 -6.34 9.46 16.52
N THR A 135 -5.73 10.44 17.17
CA THR A 135 -5.46 11.73 16.53
C THR A 135 -4.37 11.62 15.48
N SER A 136 -3.23 10.99 15.83
CA SER A 136 -2.12 10.83 14.90
C SER A 136 -2.52 9.98 13.72
N MET A 137 -3.20 8.85 13.95
CA MET A 137 -3.70 8.01 12.87
C MET A 137 -4.62 8.78 11.92
N ALA A 138 -5.52 9.62 12.45
CA ALA A 138 -6.37 10.47 11.61
C ALA A 138 -5.54 11.44 10.75
N TYR A 139 -4.44 11.97 11.27
CA TYR A 139 -3.55 12.87 10.51
C TYR A 139 -2.82 12.14 9.36
N TRP A 140 -2.34 10.93 9.62
CA TRP A 140 -1.73 10.09 8.59
C TRP A 140 -2.75 9.63 7.56
N HIS A 141 -3.93 9.22 8.00
CA HIS A 141 -5.03 8.81 7.11
C HIS A 141 -5.52 9.93 6.21
N THR A 142 -5.52 11.15 6.70
CA THR A 142 -5.98 12.30 5.91
C THR A 142 -4.87 13.06 5.20
N ALA A 143 -3.59 12.75 5.48
CA ALA A 143 -2.45 13.56 5.05
C ALA A 143 -2.61 15.06 5.38
N ALA A 144 -3.36 15.38 6.44
CA ALA A 144 -3.69 16.74 6.83
C ALA A 144 -3.56 16.91 8.36
N PRO A 145 -2.31 16.91 8.89
CA PRO A 145 -2.07 17.13 10.31
C PRO A 145 -2.72 18.41 10.82
N ASN A 146 -3.18 18.35 12.07
CA ASN A 146 -3.78 19.50 12.77
C ASN A 146 -5.00 20.12 12.06
N SER A 147 -5.70 19.34 11.23
CA SER A 147 -6.89 19.73 10.51
C SER A 147 -8.07 18.80 10.82
N GLY A 148 -9.30 19.25 10.52
CA GLY A 148 -10.52 18.47 10.58
C GLY A 148 -10.89 17.82 9.24
N GLN A 149 -9.93 17.38 8.43
CA GLN A 149 -10.18 16.80 7.10
C GLN A 149 -11.05 15.54 7.21
N GLU A 150 -12.16 15.54 6.48
CA GLU A 150 -13.18 14.49 6.53
C GLU A 150 -12.82 13.26 5.69
N TYR A 151 -12.15 13.45 4.55
CA TYR A 151 -11.84 12.39 3.59
C TYR A 151 -10.37 11.98 3.70
N GLY A 152 -10.13 10.66 3.59
CA GLY A 152 -8.79 10.11 3.59
C GLY A 152 -8.01 10.47 2.32
N TRP A 153 -6.68 10.48 2.42
CA TRP A 153 -5.84 10.81 1.25
C TRP A 153 -5.95 9.74 0.14
N VAL A 154 -6.12 8.46 0.53
CA VAL A 154 -6.31 7.35 -0.43
C VAL A 154 -7.69 7.46 -1.10
N GLY A 155 -8.72 7.87 -0.34
CA GLY A 155 -10.05 8.14 -0.88
C GLY A 155 -10.02 9.32 -1.87
N ARG A 156 -9.36 10.44 -1.52
CA ARG A 156 -9.19 11.58 -2.43
C ARG A 156 -8.35 11.23 -3.66
N LEU A 157 -7.35 10.36 -3.49
CA LEU A 157 -6.55 9.84 -4.60
C LEU A 157 -7.41 9.00 -5.55
N ALA A 158 -8.29 8.12 -5.01
CA ALA A 158 -9.23 7.37 -5.83
C ALA A 158 -10.15 8.28 -6.63
N ASP A 159 -10.72 9.31 -5.98
CA ASP A 159 -11.62 10.28 -6.62
C ASP A 159 -10.94 11.06 -7.77
N ASP A 160 -9.64 11.34 -7.63
CA ASP A 160 -8.89 12.11 -8.63
C ASP A 160 -8.33 11.22 -9.76
N LEU A 161 -7.94 9.96 -9.46
CA LEU A 161 -7.51 8.97 -10.46
C LEU A 161 -8.65 8.48 -11.34
N ASP A 162 -9.82 8.29 -10.75
CA ASP A 162 -11.02 7.80 -11.43
C ASP A 162 -12.26 8.63 -11.05
N PRO A 163 -12.47 9.78 -11.71
CA PRO A 163 -13.65 10.62 -11.48
C PRO A 163 -14.98 9.95 -11.86
N SER A 164 -14.95 8.83 -12.57
CA SER A 164 -16.15 8.08 -12.96
C SER A 164 -16.75 7.25 -11.85
N GLY A 165 -15.96 6.99 -10.77
CA GLY A 165 -16.40 6.19 -9.64
C GLY A 165 -16.55 4.71 -9.96
N THR A 166 -15.61 4.15 -10.73
CA THR A 166 -15.59 2.73 -11.11
C THR A 166 -15.70 1.85 -9.86
N SER A 167 -16.63 0.91 -9.89
CA SER A 167 -16.80 -0.07 -8.82
C SER A 167 -15.53 -0.89 -8.59
N ASN A 168 -15.26 -1.22 -7.33
CA ASN A 168 -14.11 -2.03 -6.91
C ASN A 168 -12.72 -1.40 -7.16
N PHE A 169 -12.65 -0.10 -7.42
CA PHE A 169 -11.39 0.63 -7.63
C PHE A 169 -10.54 0.71 -6.35
N LEU A 170 -11.19 0.74 -5.19
CA LEU A 170 -10.60 0.91 -3.86
C LEU A 170 -11.04 -0.21 -2.93
N VAL A 171 -10.10 -0.92 -2.32
CA VAL A 171 -10.35 -2.02 -1.37
C VAL A 171 -9.68 -1.75 -0.04
N ASN A 172 -10.43 -1.96 1.05
CA ASN A 172 -9.91 -1.96 2.41
C ASN A 172 -10.17 -3.32 3.08
N ILE A 173 -9.11 -4.06 3.37
CA ILE A 173 -9.23 -5.37 4.03
C ILE A 173 -9.22 -5.17 5.54
N ALA A 174 -10.40 -5.05 6.11
CA ALA A 174 -10.63 -4.81 7.52
C ALA A 174 -12.09 -5.11 7.90
N ALA A 175 -12.36 -5.28 9.20
CA ALA A 175 -13.72 -5.41 9.71
C ALA A 175 -14.52 -4.09 9.66
N ARG A 176 -13.83 -2.95 9.57
CA ARG A 176 -14.42 -1.60 9.48
C ARG A 176 -13.61 -0.75 8.51
N GLN A 177 -14.30 0.16 7.84
CA GLN A 177 -13.66 1.11 6.92
C GLN A 177 -12.68 2.02 7.65
N SER A 178 -11.44 2.07 7.14
CA SER A 178 -10.42 3.04 7.57
C SER A 178 -10.78 4.45 7.08
N LEU A 179 -10.44 5.46 7.87
CA LEU A 179 -10.55 6.86 7.44
C LEU A 179 -9.68 7.13 6.20
N ALA A 180 -8.54 6.44 6.04
CA ALA A 180 -7.65 6.61 4.89
C ALA A 180 -8.35 6.42 3.53
N VAL A 181 -9.31 5.48 3.47
CA VAL A 181 -10.06 5.15 2.25
C VAL A 181 -11.42 5.85 2.14
N ARG A 182 -11.77 6.72 3.09
CA ARG A 182 -13.01 7.48 3.00
C ARG A 182 -12.95 8.45 1.84
N SER A 183 -13.78 8.22 0.85
CA SER A 183 -13.86 8.93 -0.41
C SER A 183 -15.18 9.70 -0.53
N LYS A 184 -15.21 10.68 -1.42
CA LYS A 184 -16.42 11.44 -1.75
C LYS A 184 -17.26 10.75 -2.83
N GLN A 185 -16.60 10.05 -3.77
CA GLN A 185 -17.23 9.46 -4.95
C GLN A 185 -17.20 7.93 -4.92
N HIS A 186 -16.06 7.34 -4.53
CA HIS A 186 -15.89 5.89 -4.47
C HIS A 186 -16.50 5.30 -3.19
N VAL A 187 -17.17 4.17 -3.34
CA VAL A 187 -17.55 3.30 -2.22
C VAL A 187 -16.48 2.21 -2.10
N PRO A 188 -15.61 2.25 -1.07
CA PRO A 188 -14.60 1.22 -0.90
C PRO A 188 -15.23 -0.15 -0.66
N VAL A 189 -14.66 -1.21 -1.25
CA VAL A 189 -14.98 -2.57 -0.87
C VAL A 189 -14.30 -2.88 0.45
N VAL A 190 -15.09 -3.11 1.50
CA VAL A 190 -14.58 -3.34 2.87
C VAL A 190 -14.98 -4.72 3.33
N PHE A 191 -13.99 -5.57 3.62
CA PHE A 191 -14.23 -6.93 4.14
C PHE A 191 -13.06 -7.41 4.99
N ASP A 192 -13.36 -8.32 5.92
CA ASP A 192 -12.35 -8.99 6.74
C ASP A 192 -12.13 -10.44 6.28
N GLN A 193 -13.21 -11.18 6.13
CA GLN A 193 -13.17 -12.59 5.71
C GLN A 193 -13.81 -12.75 4.33
N PRO A 194 -13.00 -12.98 3.28
CA PRO A 194 -13.51 -13.06 1.91
C PRO A 194 -14.62 -14.12 1.74
N SER A 195 -14.41 -15.31 2.32
CA SER A 195 -15.38 -16.43 2.24
C SER A 195 -16.74 -16.14 2.88
N ARG A 196 -16.78 -15.16 3.78
CA ARG A 196 -18.00 -14.71 4.49
C ARG A 196 -18.45 -13.32 4.07
N PHE A 197 -17.80 -12.75 3.06
CA PHE A 197 -18.17 -11.42 2.58
C PHE A 197 -19.48 -11.49 1.82
N MET A 198 -20.58 -11.30 2.57
CA MET A 198 -21.95 -11.37 2.11
C MET A 198 -22.83 -10.51 3.01
N ARG A 199 -23.79 -9.80 2.44
CA ARG A 199 -24.77 -9.04 3.22
C ARG A 199 -25.75 -10.00 3.90
N GLU A 200 -26.26 -9.66 5.08
CA GLU A 200 -27.23 -10.48 5.81
C GLU A 200 -28.47 -10.84 4.97
N ALA A 201 -28.96 -9.87 4.19
CA ALA A 201 -30.12 -10.04 3.29
C ALA A 201 -29.73 -10.44 1.86
N PHE A 202 -28.58 -11.05 1.64
CA PHE A 202 -28.02 -11.31 0.30
C PHE A 202 -29.00 -12.01 -0.64
N PHE A 203 -29.67 -13.06 -0.18
CA PHE A 203 -30.59 -13.84 -1.04
C PHE A 203 -31.85 -13.03 -1.36
N ASP A 204 -32.43 -12.34 -0.39
CA ASP A 204 -33.64 -11.53 -0.57
C ASP A 204 -33.34 -10.30 -1.45
N GLU A 205 -32.17 -9.68 -1.26
CA GLU A 205 -31.72 -8.55 -2.08
C GLU A 205 -31.42 -9.00 -3.52
N LYS A 206 -30.76 -10.15 -3.72
CA LYS A 206 -30.49 -10.70 -5.06
C LYS A 206 -31.80 -10.97 -5.80
N GLU A 207 -32.79 -11.53 -5.13
CA GLU A 207 -34.11 -11.76 -5.71
C GLU A 207 -34.84 -10.44 -6.00
N ALA A 208 -34.78 -9.47 -5.08
CA ALA A 208 -35.38 -8.14 -5.28
C ALA A 208 -34.71 -7.38 -6.44
N LEU A 209 -33.38 -7.43 -6.52
CA LEU A 209 -32.61 -6.78 -7.61
C LEU A 209 -32.84 -7.46 -8.97
N SER A 210 -33.04 -8.77 -9.02
CA SER A 210 -33.36 -9.51 -10.26
C SER A 210 -34.70 -9.11 -10.86
N ARG A 211 -35.63 -8.60 -10.03
CA ARG A 211 -36.95 -8.09 -10.44
C ARG A 211 -36.90 -6.66 -11.02
N VAL A 212 -35.74 -5.98 -10.94
CA VAL A 212 -35.53 -4.65 -11.54
C VAL A 212 -34.57 -4.80 -12.73
N PRO A 213 -35.06 -5.15 -13.91
CA PRO A 213 -34.22 -5.51 -15.07
C PRO A 213 -33.37 -4.35 -15.58
N ASP A 214 -33.85 -3.11 -15.45
CA ASP A 214 -33.14 -1.92 -15.91
C ASP A 214 -33.27 -0.80 -14.86
N ILE A 215 -32.17 -0.55 -14.15
CA ILE A 215 -32.07 0.55 -13.17
C ILE A 215 -32.14 1.92 -13.88
N GLY A 216 -31.72 1.99 -15.15
CA GLY A 216 -31.77 3.20 -15.97
C GLY A 216 -33.19 3.75 -16.11
N ASN A 217 -34.21 2.88 -16.06
CA ASN A 217 -35.62 3.22 -16.17
C ASN A 217 -36.30 3.53 -14.82
N VAL A 218 -35.55 3.64 -13.72
CA VAL A 218 -36.10 4.07 -12.43
C VAL A 218 -36.16 5.58 -12.37
N ASP A 219 -37.38 6.13 -12.36
CA ASP A 219 -37.62 7.59 -12.45
C ASP A 219 -37.08 8.38 -11.22
N ASN A 220 -36.99 7.73 -10.04
CA ASN A 220 -36.52 8.38 -8.83
C ASN A 220 -34.98 8.29 -8.71
N PRO A 221 -34.23 9.41 -8.76
CA PRO A 221 -32.78 9.42 -8.71
C PRO A 221 -32.19 8.78 -7.44
N SER A 222 -32.81 9.01 -6.27
CA SER A 222 -32.35 8.44 -5.01
C SER A 222 -32.56 6.93 -4.97
N ARG A 223 -33.67 6.44 -5.52
CA ARG A 223 -33.93 5.00 -5.62
C ARG A 223 -32.95 4.34 -6.59
N ARG A 224 -32.69 4.97 -7.73
CA ARG A 224 -31.67 4.51 -8.70
C ARG A 224 -30.31 4.37 -8.02
N PHE A 225 -29.86 5.42 -7.33
CA PHE A 225 -28.59 5.43 -6.60
C PHE A 225 -28.49 4.29 -5.57
N LEU A 226 -29.53 4.04 -4.78
CA LEU A 226 -29.56 2.94 -3.81
C LEU A 226 -29.50 1.56 -4.48
N LEU A 227 -30.17 1.38 -5.62
CA LEU A 227 -30.14 0.14 -6.39
C LEU A 227 -28.75 -0.08 -7.03
N ASP A 228 -28.10 0.97 -7.52
CA ASP A 228 -26.73 0.89 -8.06
C ASP A 228 -25.73 0.49 -6.96
N ILE A 229 -25.85 1.08 -5.76
CA ILE A 229 -25.02 0.67 -4.61
C ILE A 229 -25.27 -0.79 -4.25
N ALA A 230 -26.52 -1.22 -4.17
CA ALA A 230 -26.87 -2.60 -3.80
C ALA A 230 -26.34 -3.60 -4.82
N ARG A 231 -26.44 -3.33 -6.11
CA ARG A 231 -25.86 -4.17 -7.18
C ARG A 231 -24.35 -4.21 -7.09
N SER A 232 -23.71 -3.04 -7.03
CA SER A 232 -22.25 -2.95 -6.92
C SER A 232 -21.71 -3.71 -5.70
N ALA A 233 -22.41 -3.65 -4.57
CA ALA A 233 -22.04 -4.38 -3.35
C ALA A 233 -22.22 -5.91 -3.52
N ASN A 234 -23.28 -6.36 -4.19
CA ASN A 234 -23.49 -7.78 -4.46
C ASN A 234 -22.44 -8.32 -5.43
N ASP A 235 -22.18 -7.62 -6.53
CA ASP A 235 -21.18 -8.00 -7.53
C ASP A 235 -19.78 -8.02 -6.90
N ALA A 236 -19.43 -7.01 -6.10
CA ALA A 236 -18.17 -6.99 -5.36
C ALA A 236 -18.03 -8.17 -4.40
N SER A 237 -19.11 -8.55 -3.70
CA SER A 237 -19.09 -9.65 -2.74
C SER A 237 -18.92 -11.00 -3.42
N GLU A 238 -19.50 -11.20 -4.59
CA GLU A 238 -19.32 -12.41 -5.41
C GLU A 238 -17.88 -12.48 -5.94
N LEU A 239 -17.38 -11.40 -6.54
CA LEU A 239 -16.00 -11.30 -7.03
C LEU A 239 -14.96 -11.60 -5.94
N VAL A 240 -15.13 -11.05 -4.74
CA VAL A 240 -14.21 -11.28 -3.62
C VAL A 240 -14.23 -12.75 -3.15
N ARG A 241 -15.42 -13.36 -3.05
CA ARG A 241 -15.54 -14.79 -2.68
C ARG A 241 -14.92 -15.70 -3.72
N ASP A 242 -15.19 -15.44 -5.00
CA ASP A 242 -14.68 -16.23 -6.13
C ASP A 242 -13.16 -16.09 -6.26
N ALA A 243 -12.65 -14.87 -6.16
CA ALA A 243 -11.21 -14.60 -6.14
C ALA A 243 -10.51 -15.41 -5.04
N TRP A 244 -11.06 -15.36 -3.82
CA TRP A 244 -10.50 -16.11 -2.69
C TRP A 244 -10.68 -17.63 -2.83
N GLY A 245 -11.83 -18.09 -3.32
CA GLY A 245 -12.12 -19.52 -3.53
C GLY A 245 -11.22 -20.17 -4.59
N ASN A 246 -10.82 -19.40 -5.60
CA ASN A 246 -9.94 -19.84 -6.68
C ASN A 246 -8.44 -19.61 -6.38
N TYR A 247 -8.12 -18.83 -5.34
CA TYR A 247 -6.75 -18.52 -5.00
C TYR A 247 -6.07 -19.73 -4.37
N ASN A 248 -4.99 -20.19 -5.02
CA ASN A 248 -4.15 -21.28 -4.55
C ASN A 248 -2.69 -20.88 -4.73
N SER A 249 -2.01 -20.60 -3.62
CA SER A 249 -0.60 -20.22 -3.61
C SER A 249 0.21 -21.18 -2.74
N PRO A 250 1.35 -21.70 -3.24
CA PRO A 250 2.29 -22.47 -2.47
C PRO A 250 3.21 -21.59 -1.59
N VAL A 251 3.07 -20.26 -1.66
CA VAL A 251 3.92 -19.34 -0.94
C VAL A 251 3.55 -19.32 0.53
N ASP A 252 4.52 -19.61 1.38
CA ASP A 252 4.37 -19.50 2.82
C ASP A 252 4.55 -18.05 3.29
N TYR A 253 3.52 -17.50 3.91
CA TYR A 253 3.45 -16.17 4.49
C TYR A 253 3.85 -16.14 5.98
N GLY A 254 4.29 -17.25 6.55
CA GLY A 254 4.61 -17.38 7.96
C GLY A 254 3.37 -17.42 8.87
N VAL A 255 3.59 -17.09 10.14
CA VAL A 255 2.55 -17.24 11.19
C VAL A 255 1.40 -16.23 11.03
N ASN A 256 1.69 -15.01 10.56
CA ASN A 256 0.70 -13.96 10.35
C ASN A 256 0.89 -13.34 8.97
N SER A 257 -0.02 -13.63 8.10
CA SER A 257 0.04 -13.19 6.70
C SER A 257 -0.35 -11.73 6.47
N LEU A 258 -0.81 -11.01 7.51
CA LEU A 258 -1.23 -9.61 7.45
C LEU A 258 -2.26 -9.31 6.33
N ASP A 259 -3.15 -10.26 6.06
CA ASP A 259 -4.16 -10.15 4.99
C ASP A 259 -3.60 -9.98 3.56
N LEU A 260 -2.27 -10.01 3.37
CA LEU A 260 -1.63 -9.82 2.06
C LEU A 260 -1.99 -10.90 1.02
N PRO A 261 -2.20 -12.20 1.36
CA PRO A 261 -2.74 -13.19 0.41
C PRO A 261 -4.09 -12.79 -0.20
N LYS A 262 -4.94 -12.09 0.58
CA LYS A 262 -6.23 -11.60 0.09
C LYS A 262 -6.04 -10.53 -0.99
N VAL A 263 -5.04 -9.66 -0.83
CA VAL A 263 -4.66 -8.67 -1.86
C VAL A 263 -4.21 -9.38 -3.13
N VAL A 264 -3.31 -10.39 -3.01
CA VAL A 264 -2.83 -11.16 -4.17
C VAL A 264 -3.97 -11.86 -4.87
N SER A 265 -4.91 -12.46 -4.12
CA SER A 265 -6.06 -13.17 -4.73
C SER A 265 -6.93 -12.25 -5.59
N LEU A 266 -7.15 -11.00 -5.14
CA LEU A 266 -7.91 -10.01 -5.90
C LEU A 266 -7.14 -9.52 -7.14
N ILE A 267 -5.83 -9.32 -7.02
CA ILE A 267 -4.97 -8.95 -8.16
C ILE A 267 -4.94 -10.08 -9.20
N ASP A 268 -4.80 -11.34 -8.77
CA ASP A 268 -4.76 -12.53 -9.63
C ASP A 268 -6.09 -12.75 -10.38
N SER A 269 -7.21 -12.46 -9.73
CA SER A 269 -8.55 -12.53 -10.35
C SER A 269 -8.80 -11.47 -11.44
N GLY A 270 -7.91 -10.48 -11.57
CA GLY A 270 -8.07 -9.38 -12.52
C GLY A 270 -9.07 -8.31 -12.08
N MET A 271 -9.39 -8.24 -10.79
CA MET A 271 -10.23 -7.18 -10.23
C MET A 271 -9.65 -5.79 -10.55
N PRO A 272 -10.48 -4.79 -10.94
CA PRO A 272 -9.99 -3.49 -11.43
C PRO A 272 -9.46 -2.57 -10.32
N THR A 273 -9.11 -3.13 -9.17
CA THR A 273 -8.64 -2.40 -8.01
C THR A 273 -7.24 -1.83 -8.21
N LYS A 274 -7.07 -0.54 -7.93
CA LYS A 274 -5.79 0.19 -7.99
C LYS A 274 -5.21 0.48 -6.63
N LEU A 275 -6.06 0.62 -5.61
CA LEU A 275 -5.67 1.05 -4.28
C LEU A 275 -6.15 0.03 -3.25
N TYR A 276 -5.21 -0.53 -2.47
CA TYR A 276 -5.48 -1.47 -1.39
C TYR A 276 -5.00 -0.89 -0.07
N TYR A 277 -5.80 -1.03 0.97
CA TYR A 277 -5.45 -0.64 2.32
C TYR A 277 -5.61 -1.81 3.29
N VAL A 278 -4.54 -2.12 4.00
CA VAL A 278 -4.44 -3.23 4.95
C VAL A 278 -3.79 -2.72 6.23
N SER A 279 -4.11 -3.27 7.39
CA SER A 279 -3.46 -2.89 8.63
C SER A 279 -3.10 -4.08 9.51
N TYR A 280 -1.95 -3.98 10.19
CA TYR A 280 -1.63 -4.81 11.34
C TYR A 280 -2.40 -4.23 12.54
N ARG A 281 -3.50 -4.88 12.88
CA ARG A 281 -4.58 -4.34 13.72
C ARG A 281 -4.26 -4.34 15.22
N ASN A 282 -5.18 -3.75 15.98
CA ASN A 282 -5.25 -3.80 17.44
C ASN A 282 -4.07 -3.14 18.16
N ASN A 283 -3.50 -2.08 17.59
CA ASN A 283 -2.35 -1.37 18.16
C ASN A 283 -1.22 -2.35 18.57
N ALA A 284 -0.96 -3.36 17.73
CA ALA A 284 -0.03 -4.43 18.05
C ALA A 284 1.37 -3.91 18.37
N PHE A 285 1.79 -2.81 17.71
CA PHE A 285 3.10 -2.18 17.90
C PHE A 285 3.20 -1.25 19.11
N ASP A 286 2.16 -1.16 19.94
CA ASP A 286 2.16 -0.34 21.16
C ASP A 286 2.93 -1.02 22.30
N THR A 287 4.26 -1.05 22.17
CA THR A 287 5.18 -1.85 22.99
C THR A 287 5.80 -1.05 24.13
N HIS A 288 5.02 -0.71 25.15
CA HIS A 288 5.47 0.04 26.33
C HIS A 288 6.24 -0.78 27.35
N VAL A 289 6.11 -2.11 27.34
CA VAL A 289 6.61 -2.99 28.40
C VAL A 289 7.32 -4.20 27.79
N PHE A 290 8.53 -4.51 28.26
CA PHE A 290 9.35 -5.67 27.83
C PHE A 290 9.38 -5.83 26.29
N GLN A 291 9.66 -4.72 25.59
CA GLN A 291 9.49 -4.55 24.16
C GLN A 291 10.23 -5.58 23.30
N ASN A 292 11.48 -5.90 23.60
CA ASN A 292 12.39 -6.55 22.66
C ASN A 292 11.83 -7.84 22.04
N ASN A 293 11.27 -8.74 22.86
CA ASN A 293 10.74 -10.02 22.36
C ASN A 293 9.43 -9.85 21.58
N VAL A 294 8.55 -8.96 22.04
CA VAL A 294 7.27 -8.69 21.39
C VAL A 294 7.51 -8.01 20.04
N HIS A 295 8.28 -6.94 20.04
CA HIS A 295 8.59 -6.16 18.86
C HIS A 295 9.32 -6.98 17.79
N ARG A 296 10.34 -7.77 18.20
CA ARG A 296 11.03 -8.71 17.30
C ARG A 296 10.05 -9.67 16.62
N ARG A 297 9.11 -10.24 17.38
CA ARG A 297 8.10 -11.16 16.83
C ARG A 297 7.17 -10.48 15.85
N LEU A 298 6.69 -9.26 16.15
CA LEU A 298 5.85 -8.47 15.26
C LEU A 298 6.56 -8.12 13.95
N LEU A 299 7.83 -7.73 14.05
CA LEU A 299 8.69 -7.47 12.90
C LEU A 299 8.99 -8.73 12.08
N THR A 300 9.14 -9.90 12.75
CA THR A 300 9.28 -11.18 12.05
C THR A 300 8.04 -11.45 11.19
N TYR A 301 6.85 -11.35 11.76
CA TYR A 301 5.60 -11.58 11.04
C TYR A 301 5.43 -10.60 9.88
N THR A 302 5.75 -9.31 10.10
CA THR A 302 5.69 -8.29 9.05
C THR A 302 6.68 -8.59 7.93
N SER A 303 7.91 -8.92 8.26
CA SER A 303 8.99 -9.21 7.32
C SER A 303 8.71 -10.46 6.47
N ASP A 304 8.21 -11.52 7.11
CA ASP A 304 7.86 -12.77 6.42
C ASP A 304 6.68 -12.56 5.48
N ALA A 305 5.62 -11.90 5.94
CA ALA A 305 4.42 -11.63 5.15
C ALA A 305 4.73 -10.74 3.94
N VAL A 306 5.51 -9.65 4.11
CA VAL A 306 5.87 -8.74 3.02
C VAL A 306 6.78 -9.42 2.00
N SER A 307 7.79 -10.18 2.46
CA SER A 307 8.67 -10.93 1.55
C SER A 307 7.90 -11.99 0.77
N ALA A 308 6.95 -12.67 1.42
CA ALA A 308 6.07 -13.63 0.77
C ALA A 308 5.15 -12.96 -0.25
N PHE A 309 4.61 -11.78 0.08
CA PHE A 309 3.76 -11.00 -0.82
C PHE A 309 4.48 -10.69 -2.14
N ILE A 310 5.72 -10.22 -2.09
CA ILE A 310 6.50 -9.96 -3.32
C ILE A 310 6.72 -11.24 -4.13
N ARG A 311 7.09 -12.35 -3.49
CA ARG A 311 7.26 -13.64 -4.19
C ARG A 311 5.96 -14.14 -4.81
N ASP A 312 4.84 -13.91 -4.15
CA ASP A 312 3.54 -14.34 -4.66
C ASP A 312 3.07 -13.47 -5.83
N LEU A 313 3.36 -12.17 -5.79
CA LEU A 313 3.17 -11.29 -6.95
C LEU A 313 4.07 -11.69 -8.14
N GLU A 314 5.31 -12.10 -7.88
CA GLU A 314 6.21 -12.65 -8.90
C GLU A 314 5.64 -13.93 -9.52
N ARG A 315 5.10 -14.84 -8.68
CA ARG A 315 4.45 -16.08 -9.13
C ARG A 315 3.30 -15.82 -10.10
N ILE A 316 2.47 -14.82 -9.83
CA ILE A 316 1.34 -14.45 -10.71
C ILE A 316 1.74 -13.47 -11.84
N GLY A 317 3.02 -13.08 -11.93
CA GLY A 317 3.55 -12.17 -12.95
C GLY A 317 3.08 -10.72 -12.82
N ARG A 318 2.80 -10.25 -11.59
CA ARG A 318 2.29 -8.92 -11.30
C ARG A 318 3.20 -8.08 -10.38
N ALA A 319 4.41 -8.56 -10.07
CA ALA A 319 5.32 -7.87 -9.16
C ALA A 319 5.80 -6.50 -9.68
N ASP A 320 5.88 -6.33 -11.01
CA ASP A 320 6.28 -5.05 -11.63
C ASP A 320 5.17 -4.00 -11.59
N ASP A 321 3.93 -4.41 -11.33
CA ASP A 321 2.76 -3.55 -11.30
C ASP A 321 2.41 -3.04 -9.89
N VAL A 322 3.05 -3.57 -8.84
CA VAL A 322 2.66 -3.32 -7.45
C VAL A 322 3.79 -2.67 -6.65
N ALA A 323 3.47 -1.57 -5.97
CA ALA A 323 4.27 -1.02 -4.88
C ALA A 323 3.52 -1.14 -3.56
N LEU A 324 4.24 -1.52 -2.51
CA LEU A 324 3.74 -1.61 -1.14
C LEU A 324 4.41 -0.54 -0.28
N MET A 325 3.62 0.36 0.30
CA MET A 325 4.06 1.32 1.33
C MET A 325 3.74 0.77 2.73
N ILE A 326 4.67 0.91 3.66
CA ILE A 326 4.52 0.49 5.06
C ILE A 326 4.80 1.69 5.96
N PHE A 327 3.89 1.97 6.90
CA PHE A 327 4.01 3.09 7.84
C PHE A 327 3.38 2.76 9.19
N SER A 328 3.64 3.61 10.18
CA SER A 328 2.96 3.62 11.47
C SER A 328 2.60 5.06 11.85
N GLU A 329 1.60 5.26 12.70
CA GLU A 329 1.01 6.56 13.01
C GLU A 329 1.93 7.55 13.74
N PHE A 330 2.97 7.05 14.38
CA PHE A 330 4.06 7.82 14.98
C PHE A 330 5.24 6.88 15.30
N GLY A 331 6.37 7.43 15.74
CA GLY A 331 7.51 6.68 16.26
C GLY A 331 7.49 6.56 17.78
N ARG A 332 8.64 6.19 18.34
CA ARG A 332 8.84 6.07 19.78
C ARG A 332 9.87 7.10 20.26
N ARG A 333 9.82 7.48 21.54
CA ARG A 333 10.87 8.28 22.15
C ARG A 333 12.23 7.63 22.00
N VAL A 334 13.26 8.44 21.94
CA VAL A 334 14.63 7.92 21.78
C VAL A 334 15.07 7.11 22.99
N PRO A 335 14.91 7.59 24.23
CA PRO A 335 15.23 6.77 25.40
C PRO A 335 14.24 5.63 25.63
N GLU A 336 14.76 4.53 26.18
CA GLU A 336 13.91 3.49 26.77
C GLU A 336 13.21 4.01 28.04
N ASN A 337 12.09 3.38 28.39
CA ASN A 337 11.38 3.68 29.63
C ASN A 337 11.72 2.65 30.74
N VAL A 338 11.28 2.95 31.96
CA VAL A 338 11.56 2.13 33.15
C VAL A 338 10.96 0.71 33.09
N THR A 339 10.05 0.44 32.16
CA THR A 339 9.41 -0.86 31.95
C THR A 339 10.01 -1.64 30.79
N LEU A 340 11.23 -1.26 30.33
CA LEU A 340 11.96 -1.91 29.23
C LEU A 340 11.16 -1.91 27.91
N GLY A 341 10.50 -0.81 27.64
CA GLY A 341 9.82 -0.49 26.41
C GLY A 341 10.09 0.95 26.00
N THR A 342 9.18 1.54 25.22
CA THR A 342 9.29 2.91 24.75
C THR A 342 7.96 3.64 24.81
N ASP A 343 8.00 4.94 25.13
CA ASP A 343 6.82 5.81 25.09
C ASP A 343 6.57 6.34 23.68
N HIS A 344 5.36 6.85 23.43
CA HIS A 344 5.00 7.48 22.16
C HIS A 344 5.93 8.62 21.80
N GLY A 345 6.40 8.64 20.57
CA GLY A 345 7.34 9.63 20.04
C GLY A 345 6.88 10.19 18.69
N ALA A 346 7.69 11.06 18.09
CA ALA A 346 7.29 11.84 16.91
C ALA A 346 7.64 11.13 15.60
N ALA A 347 8.94 11.06 15.27
CA ALA A 347 9.40 10.57 13.98
C ALA A 347 9.62 9.05 13.95
N ASN A 348 9.45 8.47 12.77
CA ASN A 348 9.57 7.04 12.54
C ASN A 348 10.30 6.75 11.23
N VAL A 349 10.41 5.49 10.88
CA VAL A 349 10.81 5.01 9.55
C VAL A 349 9.58 4.58 8.76
N MET A 350 9.63 4.74 7.45
CA MET A 350 8.69 4.15 6.50
C MET A 350 9.44 3.27 5.53
N PHE A 351 8.69 2.36 4.88
CA PHE A 351 9.27 1.52 3.83
C PHE A 351 8.42 1.58 2.57
N VAL A 352 9.08 1.51 1.41
CA VAL A 352 8.42 1.26 0.13
C VAL A 352 9.09 0.06 -0.52
N VAL A 353 8.29 -0.92 -0.93
CA VAL A 353 8.74 -2.22 -1.42
C VAL A 353 8.10 -2.54 -2.76
N GLY A 354 8.87 -3.05 -3.69
CA GLY A 354 8.39 -3.48 -5.02
C GLY A 354 9.51 -3.62 -6.03
N ASN A 355 9.26 -4.32 -7.12
CA ASN A 355 10.25 -4.49 -8.19
C ASN A 355 10.62 -3.18 -8.90
N GLY A 356 9.71 -2.21 -8.94
CA GLY A 356 9.95 -0.89 -9.52
C GLY A 356 10.61 0.12 -8.57
N VAL A 357 10.96 -0.31 -7.34
CA VAL A 357 11.61 0.55 -6.34
C VAL A 357 13.12 0.55 -6.53
N LYS A 358 13.75 1.72 -6.47
CA LYS A 358 15.19 1.86 -6.28
C LYS A 358 15.47 1.70 -4.79
N GLY A 359 16.00 0.54 -4.39
CA GLY A 359 16.32 0.25 -2.99
C GLY A 359 17.40 1.18 -2.42
N GLY A 360 17.41 1.32 -1.10
CA GLY A 360 18.39 2.12 -0.37
C GLY A 360 17.79 2.98 0.72
N HIS A 361 18.58 3.89 1.26
CA HIS A 361 18.20 4.84 2.31
C HIS A 361 17.79 6.18 1.71
N TYR A 362 16.68 6.75 2.19
CA TYR A 362 16.11 8.01 1.74
C TYR A 362 15.78 8.92 2.93
N GLY A 363 15.76 10.24 2.68
CA GLY A 363 15.57 11.21 3.72
C GLY A 363 16.84 11.42 4.55
N GLU A 364 16.80 12.42 5.43
CA GLU A 364 17.88 12.72 6.35
C GLU A 364 17.73 11.89 7.63
N VAL A 365 18.80 11.24 8.07
CA VAL A 365 18.83 10.47 9.31
C VAL A 365 18.70 11.41 10.49
N PRO A 366 17.72 11.19 11.40
CA PRO A 366 17.57 12.03 12.58
C PRO A 366 18.76 11.94 13.53
N ASN A 367 19.08 13.06 14.16
CA ASN A 367 20.19 13.15 15.12
C ASN A 367 19.77 12.70 16.52
N LEU A 368 20.45 11.70 17.08
CA LEU A 368 20.13 11.15 18.41
C LEU A 368 20.69 11.96 19.59
N THR A 369 21.51 12.98 19.34
CA THR A 369 22.05 13.88 20.38
C THR A 369 21.33 15.23 20.44
N LYS A 370 20.53 15.57 19.42
CA LYS A 370 19.73 16.79 19.34
C LYS A 370 18.25 16.45 19.29
N LEU A 371 17.71 16.07 20.44
CA LEU A 371 16.33 15.63 20.54
C LEU A 371 15.35 16.80 20.56
N ALA A 372 14.15 16.60 20.02
CA ALA A 372 13.03 17.50 20.19
C ALA A 372 12.45 17.42 21.62
N LYS A 373 11.56 18.35 21.98
CA LYS A 373 10.95 18.40 23.32
C LYS A 373 10.38 17.03 23.74
N GLY A 374 10.69 16.62 24.96
CA GLY A 374 10.21 15.35 25.54
C GLY A 374 10.95 14.14 25.00
N ASP A 375 12.24 14.30 24.71
CA ASP A 375 13.15 13.26 24.23
C ASP A 375 12.70 12.58 22.92
N ASN A 376 11.98 13.35 22.11
CA ASN A 376 11.50 12.90 20.83
C ASN A 376 12.56 12.99 19.74
N LEU A 377 12.52 12.05 18.83
CA LEU A 377 13.25 12.15 17.58
C LEU A 377 12.67 13.31 16.75
N ALA A 378 13.48 14.30 16.41
CA ALA A 378 13.05 15.35 15.49
C ALA A 378 12.75 14.74 14.11
N TYR A 379 11.60 15.07 13.51
CA TYR A 379 11.36 14.64 12.16
C TYR A 379 12.27 15.41 11.17
N THR A 380 12.76 14.70 10.17
CA THR A 380 13.62 15.23 9.11
C THR A 380 12.96 15.11 7.74
N THR A 381 11.96 14.23 7.66
CA THR A 381 11.17 13.96 6.45
C THR A 381 9.70 14.16 6.77
N ASP A 382 9.04 15.13 6.12
CA ASP A 382 7.59 15.18 6.15
C ASP A 382 7.03 13.94 5.45
N PHE A 383 6.19 13.15 6.14
CA PHE A 383 5.67 11.89 5.60
C PHE A 383 4.89 12.06 4.30
N ARG A 384 4.33 13.24 4.05
CA ARG A 384 3.60 13.56 2.81
C ARG A 384 4.51 13.62 1.59
N ARG A 385 5.83 13.79 1.76
CA ARG A 385 6.81 13.63 0.68
C ARG A 385 6.79 12.18 0.14
N VAL A 386 6.64 11.19 1.03
CA VAL A 386 6.52 9.78 0.62
C VAL A 386 5.22 9.58 -0.15
N TYR A 387 4.10 10.12 0.33
CA TYR A 387 2.81 10.05 -0.37
C TYR A 387 2.88 10.73 -1.74
N GLN A 388 3.46 11.94 -1.81
CA GLN A 388 3.67 12.64 -3.09
C GLN A 388 4.51 11.83 -4.06
N THR A 389 5.56 11.18 -3.57
CA THR A 389 6.43 10.31 -4.39
C THR A 389 5.67 9.12 -4.95
N LEU A 390 4.78 8.49 -4.17
CA LEU A 390 3.94 7.39 -4.63
C LEU A 390 2.89 7.87 -5.65
N ILE A 391 2.27 9.02 -5.41
CA ILE A 391 1.26 9.58 -6.32
C ILE A 391 1.88 9.94 -7.66
N SER A 392 2.97 10.70 -7.68
CA SER A 392 3.57 11.19 -8.93
C SER A 392 4.57 10.22 -9.54
N GLY A 393 5.44 9.59 -8.73
CA GLY A 393 6.50 8.72 -9.22
C GLY A 393 6.03 7.31 -9.55
N TRP A 394 5.17 6.71 -8.70
CA TRP A 394 4.68 5.35 -8.93
C TRP A 394 3.43 5.31 -9.80
N LEU A 395 2.40 6.09 -9.43
CA LEU A 395 1.13 6.09 -10.15
C LEU A 395 1.11 7.03 -11.36
N GLY A 396 2.16 7.84 -11.55
CA GLY A 396 2.27 8.78 -12.67
C GLY A 396 1.23 9.90 -12.64
N HIS A 397 0.67 10.22 -11.45
CA HIS A 397 -0.46 11.15 -11.33
C HIS A 397 -0.02 12.55 -10.86
N GLY A 398 -0.42 13.58 -11.61
CA GLY A 398 -0.03 14.98 -11.34
C GLY A 398 -0.83 15.68 -10.24
N GLY A 399 -1.89 15.07 -9.70
CA GLY A 399 -2.81 15.69 -8.74
C GLY A 399 -2.36 15.72 -7.28
N GLY A 400 -1.10 15.40 -6.97
CA GLY A 400 -0.62 15.20 -5.61
C GLY A 400 -0.85 16.39 -4.69
N SER A 401 -0.55 17.61 -5.12
CA SER A 401 -0.74 18.84 -4.32
C SER A 401 -2.18 19.04 -3.87
N LYS A 402 -3.14 18.75 -4.73
CA LYS A 402 -4.58 18.82 -4.41
C LYS A 402 -4.99 17.72 -3.42
N ILE A 403 -4.47 16.50 -3.60
CA ILE A 403 -4.76 15.34 -2.77
C ILE A 403 -4.19 15.53 -1.36
N LEU A 404 -2.97 16.07 -1.26
CA LEU A 404 -2.23 16.21 0.01
C LEU A 404 -2.42 17.57 0.70
N ASN A 405 -3.18 18.50 0.08
CA ASN A 405 -3.38 19.87 0.53
C ASN A 405 -2.05 20.65 0.71
N GLY A 406 -1.12 20.47 -0.23
CA GLY A 406 0.18 21.14 -0.23
C GLY A 406 1.16 20.52 -1.21
N ASP A 407 2.23 21.27 -1.49
CA ASP A 407 3.30 20.85 -2.38
C ASP A 407 4.42 20.21 -1.57
N PHE A 408 4.78 18.97 -1.92
CA PHE A 408 5.81 18.21 -1.25
C PHE A 408 6.82 17.69 -2.27
N GLU A 409 8.11 17.89 -1.97
CA GLU A 409 9.19 17.35 -2.77
C GLU A 409 9.15 15.83 -2.82
N THR A 410 9.51 15.28 -3.97
CA THR A 410 9.56 13.84 -4.19
C THR A 410 10.98 13.28 -4.00
N PHE A 411 11.05 11.98 -3.80
CA PHE A 411 12.29 11.21 -3.87
C PHE A 411 12.41 10.54 -5.25
N ASP A 412 13.61 10.46 -5.81
CA ASP A 412 13.89 9.63 -7.00
C ASP A 412 13.97 8.15 -6.60
N MET A 413 12.82 7.54 -6.33
CA MET A 413 12.68 6.22 -5.70
C MET A 413 12.16 5.15 -6.66
N PHE A 414 11.80 5.49 -7.89
CA PHE A 414 11.27 4.54 -8.86
C PHE A 414 12.10 4.46 -10.13
N VAL A 415 12.14 3.26 -10.76
CA VAL A 415 12.85 2.97 -12.02
C VAL A 415 11.98 3.29 -13.23
#